data_a7a8b545e504b86ad2640ff41c8af645
#
_entry.id   a7a8b545e504b86ad2640ff41c8af645
#
_cell.length_a   1.000
_cell.length_b   1.000
_cell.length_c   1.000
_cell.angle_alpha   90.00
_cell.angle_beta   90.00
_cell.angle_gamma   90.00
#
_symmetry.space_group_name_H-M   'P 1'
#
loop_
_entity.id
_entity.type
_entity.pdbx_description
1 polymer ?
#
loop_
_entity_poly.entity_id
_entity_poly.type
_entity_poly.pdbx_seq_one_letter_code
_entity_poly.pdbx_strand_id
1 'polypeptide(L)'
;LTGFGRTGSLFAGDQLKHKADIICLSKGLTGGTMAMGITACSTAVHEAFQSDDRLKTFFHGHSFTANPITCAAALASLDLLLDDNCRQQIRTINKKHLDFASRLKSAELPEGSILNIRVLGTIIAFELNTHEKNYLNQSGRALSTKAMEHSVFLRPLGNTVYLMPPYCITEDQLETVYKVMISLLQQKTAE
;
A
#
# COMPACT_ATOMS: atom_id res chain seq x y z
N LEU A 1 3.66 -4.43 -2.77
CA LEU A 1 2.85 -3.67 -1.80
C LEU A 1 1.33 -3.82 -1.99
N THR A 2 0.87 -4.45 -3.06
CA THR A 2 -0.56 -4.51 -3.45
C THR A 2 -1.30 -5.75 -2.92
N GLY A 3 -0.61 -6.65 -2.24
CA GLY A 3 -1.19 -7.81 -1.57
C GLY A 3 -1.64 -7.52 -0.13
N PHE A 4 -2.16 -8.54 0.49
CA PHE A 4 -2.51 -8.58 1.92
C PHE A 4 -3.48 -7.48 2.33
N GLY A 5 -4.57 -7.29 1.56
CA GLY A 5 -5.68 -6.40 1.89
C GLY A 5 -5.53 -4.96 1.40
N ARG A 6 -4.36 -4.50 0.93
CA ARG A 6 -4.11 -3.09 0.59
C ARG A 6 -5.06 -2.52 -0.47
N THR A 7 -5.45 -3.30 -1.44
CA THR A 7 -6.36 -2.88 -2.53
C THR A 7 -7.83 -3.20 -2.25
N GLY A 8 -8.16 -3.61 -1.01
CA GLY A 8 -9.52 -3.98 -0.62
C GLY A 8 -9.84 -5.48 -0.80
N SER A 9 -9.10 -6.18 -1.66
CA SER A 9 -9.09 -7.65 -1.79
C SER A 9 -7.83 -8.23 -1.15
N LEU A 10 -7.80 -9.54 -0.91
CA LEU A 10 -6.61 -10.19 -0.33
C LEU A 10 -5.37 -9.94 -1.20
N PHE A 11 -5.52 -10.10 -2.51
CA PHE A 11 -4.50 -9.76 -3.49
C PHE A 11 -5.09 -8.86 -4.58
N ALA A 12 -4.30 -7.93 -5.10
CA ALA A 12 -4.74 -7.08 -6.22
C ALA A 12 -5.11 -7.89 -7.47
N GLY A 13 -4.42 -9.02 -7.68
CA GLY A 13 -4.73 -9.96 -8.75
C GLY A 13 -6.15 -10.56 -8.70
N ASP A 14 -6.80 -10.53 -7.53
CA ASP A 14 -8.18 -11.01 -7.39
C ASP A 14 -9.18 -10.15 -8.18
N GLN A 15 -8.82 -8.90 -8.44
CA GLN A 15 -9.63 -7.93 -9.20
C GLN A 15 -9.41 -8.03 -10.72
N LEU A 16 -8.46 -8.85 -11.16
CA LEU A 16 -8.14 -9.02 -12.58
C LEU A 16 -8.92 -10.18 -13.20
N LYS A 17 -9.26 -10.03 -14.48
CA LYS A 17 -9.92 -11.10 -15.26
C LYS A 17 -9.00 -12.31 -15.47
N HIS A 18 -7.71 -12.05 -15.67
CA HIS A 18 -6.71 -13.08 -15.89
C HIS A 18 -5.90 -13.31 -14.62
N LYS A 19 -5.75 -14.56 -14.22
CA LYS A 19 -4.91 -14.94 -13.08
C LYS A 19 -3.46 -15.04 -13.55
N ALA A 20 -2.53 -14.68 -12.66
CA ALA A 20 -1.11 -14.84 -12.92
C ALA A 20 -0.71 -16.31 -12.72
N ASP A 21 0.16 -16.82 -13.60
CA ASP A 21 0.76 -18.16 -13.43
C ASP A 21 1.84 -18.19 -12.36
N ILE A 22 2.47 -17.05 -12.10
CA ILE A 22 3.50 -16.90 -11.06
C ILE A 22 3.19 -15.65 -10.24
N ILE A 23 3.17 -15.79 -8.91
CA ILE A 23 2.91 -14.72 -7.94
C ILE A 23 4.05 -14.65 -6.95
N CYS A 24 4.70 -13.50 -6.85
CA CYS A 24 5.73 -13.23 -5.85
C CYS A 24 5.13 -12.45 -4.67
N LEU A 25 5.26 -12.98 -3.48
CA LEU A 25 4.73 -12.43 -2.23
C LEU A 25 5.88 -12.09 -1.27
N SER A 26 5.79 -10.95 -0.61
CA SER A 26 6.73 -10.51 0.43
C SER A 26 6.11 -9.37 1.26
N LYS A 27 6.90 -8.65 2.05
CA LYS A 27 6.47 -7.48 2.85
C LYS A 27 5.31 -7.80 3.81
N GLY A 28 4.08 -7.54 3.41
CA GLY A 28 2.87 -7.84 4.19
C GLY A 28 2.68 -9.31 4.54
N LEU A 29 3.41 -10.21 3.90
CA LEU A 29 3.38 -11.65 4.18
C LEU A 29 3.64 -11.96 5.67
N THR A 30 4.59 -11.27 6.29
CA THR A 30 4.94 -11.41 7.71
C THR A 30 4.48 -10.23 8.56
N GLY A 31 3.57 -9.38 8.05
CA GLY A 31 3.19 -8.14 8.71
C GLY A 31 4.33 -7.12 8.89
N GLY A 32 5.46 -7.33 8.21
CA GLY A 32 6.66 -6.49 8.32
C GLY A 32 7.60 -6.85 9.47
N THR A 33 7.34 -7.93 10.20
CA THR A 33 8.15 -8.36 11.36
C THR A 33 9.42 -9.10 10.96
N MET A 34 9.37 -9.87 9.86
CA MET A 34 10.48 -10.73 9.41
C MET A 34 10.66 -10.61 7.90
N ALA A 35 11.92 -10.77 7.45
CA ALA A 35 12.22 -10.84 6.01
C ALA A 35 11.81 -12.20 5.45
N MET A 36 10.86 -12.22 4.52
CA MET A 36 10.41 -13.43 3.82
C MET A 36 9.91 -13.10 2.42
N GLY A 37 10.15 -13.99 1.48
CA GLY A 37 9.57 -13.99 0.15
C GLY A 37 9.06 -15.38 -0.21
N ILE A 38 7.93 -15.45 -0.90
CA ILE A 38 7.34 -16.65 -1.44
C ILE A 38 7.09 -16.44 -2.93
N THR A 39 7.39 -17.46 -3.72
CA THR A 39 6.92 -17.56 -5.10
C THR A 39 5.92 -18.70 -5.19
N ALA A 40 4.67 -18.38 -5.52
CA ALA A 40 3.64 -19.35 -5.82
C ALA A 40 3.47 -19.45 -7.34
N CYS A 41 3.24 -20.64 -7.86
CA CYS A 41 3.01 -20.83 -9.29
C CYS A 41 1.83 -21.75 -9.56
N SER A 42 1.31 -21.70 -10.80
CA SER A 42 0.29 -22.62 -11.27
C SER A 42 0.81 -24.06 -11.35
N THR A 43 -0.10 -25.03 -11.31
CA THR A 43 0.23 -26.46 -11.44
C THR A 43 1.03 -26.72 -12.71
N ALA A 44 0.67 -26.13 -13.83
CA ALA A 44 1.37 -26.30 -15.10
C ALA A 44 2.86 -25.88 -15.03
N VAL A 45 3.16 -24.79 -14.31
CA VAL A 45 4.56 -24.37 -14.08
C VAL A 45 5.26 -25.34 -13.14
N HIS A 46 4.61 -25.77 -12.08
CA HIS A 46 5.18 -26.70 -11.10
C HIS A 46 5.49 -28.07 -11.73
N GLU A 47 4.59 -28.63 -12.54
CA GLU A 47 4.74 -29.92 -13.23
C GLU A 47 5.95 -29.97 -14.15
N ALA A 48 6.37 -28.83 -14.72
CA ALA A 48 7.56 -28.76 -15.56
C ALA A 48 8.86 -29.15 -14.83
N PHE A 49 8.87 -29.04 -13.50
CA PHE A 49 10.00 -29.39 -12.64
C PHE A 49 9.82 -30.74 -11.94
N GLN A 50 8.66 -31.38 -12.06
CA GLN A 50 8.40 -32.72 -11.49
C GLN A 50 8.92 -33.79 -12.44
N SER A 51 9.97 -34.50 -12.05
CA SER A 51 10.56 -35.57 -12.84
C SER A 51 11.48 -36.44 -11.99
N ASP A 52 11.62 -37.71 -12.37
CA ASP A 52 12.67 -38.61 -11.83
C ASP A 52 14.07 -38.19 -12.35
N ASP A 53 14.12 -37.43 -13.44
CA ASP A 53 15.34 -36.85 -13.95
C ASP A 53 15.75 -35.65 -13.08
N ARG A 54 16.83 -35.80 -12.31
CA ARG A 54 17.37 -34.78 -11.41
C ARG A 54 17.82 -33.50 -12.14
N LEU A 55 18.11 -33.55 -13.44
CA LEU A 55 18.48 -32.38 -14.22
C LEU A 55 17.30 -31.42 -14.44
N LYS A 56 16.05 -31.88 -14.25
CA LYS A 56 14.85 -31.05 -14.32
C LYS A 56 14.52 -30.32 -13.02
N THR A 57 15.30 -30.54 -11.97
CA THR A 57 15.10 -29.87 -10.67
C THR A 57 15.35 -28.36 -10.79
N PHE A 58 14.49 -27.58 -10.18
CA PHE A 58 14.71 -26.15 -10.01
C PHE A 58 15.74 -25.92 -8.89
N PHE A 59 17.02 -25.78 -9.27
CA PHE A 59 18.12 -25.57 -8.32
C PHE A 59 18.14 -24.12 -7.82
N HIS A 60 17.22 -23.78 -6.91
CA HIS A 60 17.18 -22.47 -6.28
C HIS A 60 16.87 -22.60 -4.79
N GLY A 61 17.70 -21.96 -3.96
CA GLY A 61 17.52 -21.94 -2.52
C GLY A 61 18.65 -21.18 -1.83
N HIS A 62 18.49 -20.95 -0.55
CA HIS A 62 19.49 -20.37 0.33
C HIS A 62 19.34 -20.93 1.75
N SER A 63 20.32 -20.65 2.64
CA SER A 63 20.34 -21.20 4.00
C SER A 63 19.12 -20.89 4.86
N PHE A 64 18.37 -19.83 4.54
CA PHE A 64 17.16 -19.42 5.26
C PHE A 64 15.86 -19.88 4.60
N THR A 65 15.92 -20.70 3.55
CA THR A 65 14.73 -21.27 2.90
C THR A 65 13.91 -22.05 3.94
N ALA A 66 12.59 -21.80 3.97
CA ALA A 66 11.65 -22.43 4.91
C ALA A 66 12.02 -22.23 6.40
N ASN A 67 12.63 -21.09 6.76
CA ASN A 67 12.93 -20.76 8.15
C ASN A 67 11.65 -20.83 9.01
N PRO A 68 11.60 -21.68 10.03
CA PRO A 68 10.37 -21.93 10.79
C PRO A 68 9.87 -20.69 11.55
N ILE A 69 10.77 -19.80 11.99
CA ILE A 69 10.40 -18.57 12.70
C ILE A 69 9.68 -17.61 11.75
N THR A 70 10.21 -17.43 10.53
CA THR A 70 9.56 -16.56 9.53
C THR A 70 8.26 -17.16 9.01
N CYS A 71 8.17 -18.50 8.89
CA CYS A 71 6.93 -19.18 8.55
C CYS A 71 5.86 -18.99 9.63
N ALA A 72 6.22 -19.11 10.91
CA ALA A 72 5.31 -18.85 12.02
C ALA A 72 4.82 -17.40 12.05
N ALA A 73 5.72 -16.42 11.80
CA ALA A 73 5.35 -15.02 11.69
C ALA A 73 4.39 -14.76 10.50
N ALA A 74 4.60 -15.43 9.36
CA ALA A 74 3.72 -15.32 8.21
C ALA A 74 2.33 -15.89 8.48
N LEU A 75 2.22 -17.04 9.14
CA LEU A 75 0.94 -17.62 9.53
C LEU A 75 0.19 -16.71 10.51
N ALA A 76 0.84 -16.23 11.57
CA ALA A 76 0.23 -15.30 12.53
C ALA A 76 -0.24 -14.01 11.86
N SER A 77 0.54 -13.47 10.93
CA SER A 77 0.16 -12.28 10.14
C SER A 77 -1.06 -12.55 9.27
N LEU A 78 -1.14 -13.75 8.67
CA LEU A 78 -2.29 -14.14 7.85
C LEU A 78 -3.55 -14.31 8.70
N ASP A 79 -3.45 -14.95 9.86
CA ASP A 79 -4.56 -15.13 10.79
C ASP A 79 -5.16 -13.77 11.21
N LEU A 80 -4.30 -12.82 11.59
CA LEU A 80 -4.73 -11.45 11.90
C LEU A 80 -5.40 -10.75 10.70
N LEU A 81 -4.89 -10.94 9.50
CA LEU A 81 -5.48 -10.34 8.29
C LEU A 81 -6.84 -10.92 7.95
N LEU A 82 -7.02 -12.23 8.17
CA LEU A 82 -8.27 -12.94 7.89
C LEU A 82 -9.34 -12.75 8.97
N ASP A 83 -8.98 -12.17 10.12
CA ASP A 83 -9.92 -11.83 11.18
C ASP A 83 -10.96 -10.80 10.70
N ASP A 84 -12.20 -10.95 11.14
CA ASP A 84 -13.32 -10.10 10.70
C ASP A 84 -13.14 -8.64 11.12
N ASN A 85 -12.50 -8.37 12.28
CA ASN A 85 -12.20 -7.00 12.72
C ASN A 85 -11.21 -6.35 11.76
N CYS A 86 -10.15 -7.05 11.34
CA CYS A 86 -9.18 -6.52 10.38
C CYS A 86 -9.86 -6.23 9.04
N ARG A 87 -10.69 -7.13 8.55
CA ARG A 87 -11.47 -6.94 7.32
C ARG A 87 -12.42 -5.74 7.42
N GLN A 88 -13.05 -5.56 8.59
CA GLN A 88 -13.89 -4.39 8.85
C GLN A 88 -13.08 -3.10 8.86
N GLN A 89 -11.90 -3.08 9.49
CA GLN A 89 -10.99 -1.95 9.47
C GLN A 89 -10.56 -1.55 8.05
N ILE A 90 -10.22 -2.52 7.21
CA ILE A 90 -9.90 -2.28 5.80
C ILE A 90 -11.08 -1.58 5.08
N ARG A 91 -12.32 -2.05 5.29
CA ARG A 91 -13.52 -1.42 4.72
C ARG A 91 -13.74 -0.01 5.25
N THR A 92 -13.53 0.21 6.56
CA THR A 92 -13.66 1.52 7.20
C THR A 92 -12.65 2.51 6.63
N ILE A 93 -11.37 2.12 6.52
CA ILE A 93 -10.33 2.96 5.91
C ILE A 93 -10.70 3.33 4.47
N ASN A 94 -11.16 2.36 3.68
CA ASN A 94 -11.60 2.62 2.30
C ASN A 94 -12.72 3.66 2.25
N LYS A 95 -13.76 3.50 3.06
CA LYS A 95 -14.87 4.46 3.15
C LYS A 95 -14.38 5.85 3.53
N LYS A 96 -13.54 5.96 4.56
CA LYS A 96 -12.96 7.23 5.00
C LYS A 96 -12.09 7.88 3.91
N HIS A 97 -11.35 7.11 3.14
CA HIS A 97 -10.60 7.64 2.00
C HIS A 97 -11.51 8.16 0.88
N LEU A 98 -12.63 7.49 0.60
CA LEU A 98 -13.62 7.97 -0.37
C LEU A 98 -14.28 9.28 0.11
N ASP A 99 -14.65 9.37 1.37
CA ASP A 99 -15.20 10.58 1.99
C ASP A 99 -14.15 11.72 1.93
N PHE A 100 -12.91 11.43 2.25
CA PHE A 100 -11.82 12.41 2.16
C PHE A 100 -11.54 12.85 0.72
N ALA A 101 -11.58 11.94 -0.26
CA ALA A 101 -11.46 12.30 -1.68
C ALA A 101 -12.57 13.28 -2.12
N SER A 102 -13.78 13.10 -1.60
CA SER A 102 -14.90 14.03 -1.84
C SER A 102 -14.65 15.39 -1.18
N ARG A 103 -14.16 15.40 0.06
CA ARG A 103 -13.76 16.63 0.78
C ARG A 103 -12.66 17.39 0.05
N LEU A 104 -11.65 16.69 -0.48
CA LEU A 104 -10.58 17.33 -1.26
C LEU A 104 -11.10 18.01 -2.53
N LYS A 105 -12.13 17.46 -3.16
CA LYS A 105 -12.77 18.05 -4.35
C LYS A 105 -13.62 19.27 -4.03
N SER A 106 -14.22 19.32 -2.83
CA SER A 106 -15.07 20.42 -2.36
C SER A 106 -14.34 21.44 -1.50
N ALA A 107 -13.10 21.18 -1.10
CA ALA A 107 -12.30 22.09 -0.29
C ALA A 107 -11.96 23.34 -1.10
N GLU A 108 -11.89 24.49 -0.43
CA GLU A 108 -11.37 25.72 -1.01
C GLU A 108 -9.85 25.62 -1.18
N LEU A 109 -9.45 24.84 -2.18
CA LEU A 109 -8.06 24.71 -2.60
C LEU A 109 -7.83 25.60 -3.83
N PRO A 110 -6.59 26.05 -4.08
CA PRO A 110 -6.27 26.74 -5.32
C PRO A 110 -6.69 25.91 -6.52
N GLU A 111 -7.28 26.55 -7.50
CA GLU A 111 -7.74 25.88 -8.71
C GLU A 111 -6.58 25.10 -9.36
N GLY A 112 -6.81 23.84 -9.61
CA GLY A 112 -5.81 22.97 -10.23
C GLY A 112 -4.61 22.62 -9.35
N SER A 113 -4.59 22.93 -8.05
CA SER A 113 -3.45 22.65 -7.16
C SER A 113 -3.18 21.17 -6.96
N ILE A 114 -4.21 20.34 -7.06
CA ILE A 114 -4.12 18.87 -6.98
C ILE A 114 -4.84 18.23 -8.18
N LEU A 115 -4.30 17.09 -8.62
CA LEU A 115 -4.78 16.36 -9.79
C LEU A 115 -4.92 14.86 -9.43
N ASN A 116 -5.66 14.14 -10.25
CA ASN A 116 -5.67 12.68 -10.25
C ASN A 116 -5.97 12.06 -8.87
N ILE A 117 -6.97 12.58 -8.14
CA ILE A 117 -7.41 12.00 -6.88
C ILE A 117 -7.97 10.60 -7.15
N ARG A 118 -7.41 9.59 -6.49
CA ARG A 118 -7.78 8.18 -6.68
C ARG A 118 -7.74 7.42 -5.36
N VAL A 119 -8.68 6.51 -5.18
CA VAL A 119 -8.79 5.63 -4.01
C VAL A 119 -8.86 4.19 -4.48
N LEU A 120 -8.08 3.33 -3.86
CA LEU A 120 -8.14 1.89 -4.08
C LEU A 120 -7.87 1.16 -2.76
N GLY A 121 -8.89 0.53 -2.20
CA GLY A 121 -8.79 -0.11 -0.90
C GLY A 121 -8.36 0.86 0.20
N THR A 122 -7.28 0.55 0.89
CA THR A 122 -6.73 1.38 1.98
C THR A 122 -5.71 2.42 1.49
N ILE A 123 -5.73 2.73 0.21
CA ILE A 123 -4.80 3.69 -0.40
C ILE A 123 -5.61 4.82 -1.01
N ILE A 124 -5.29 6.07 -0.65
CA ILE A 124 -5.67 7.25 -1.39
C ILE A 124 -4.42 7.93 -1.91
N ALA A 125 -4.47 8.42 -3.15
CA ALA A 125 -3.39 9.16 -3.76
C ALA A 125 -3.92 10.33 -4.59
N PHE A 126 -3.13 11.39 -4.68
CA PHE A 126 -3.33 12.51 -5.57
C PHE A 126 -1.98 13.11 -5.97
N GLU A 127 -1.98 13.95 -6.97
CA GLU A 127 -0.76 14.59 -7.45
C GLU A 127 -0.80 16.10 -7.16
N LEU A 128 0.29 16.64 -6.64
CA LEU A 128 0.48 18.08 -6.58
C LEU A 128 0.72 18.60 -7.99
N ASN A 129 -0.04 19.60 -8.43
CA ASN A 129 0.19 20.23 -9.71
C ASN A 129 1.42 21.14 -9.63
N THR A 130 2.50 20.70 -10.23
CA THR A 130 3.79 21.39 -10.24
C THR A 130 4.32 21.44 -11.66
N HIS A 131 5.17 22.41 -11.97
CA HIS A 131 5.76 22.54 -13.31
C HIS A 131 6.61 21.33 -13.69
N GLU A 132 7.29 20.71 -12.69
CA GLU A 132 8.07 19.50 -12.89
C GLU A 132 7.30 18.25 -12.43
N LYS A 133 6.93 17.38 -13.37
CA LYS A 133 6.23 16.11 -13.11
C LYS A 133 7.20 14.93 -13.16
N ASN A 134 8.18 14.91 -12.26
CA ASN A 134 9.13 13.81 -12.20
C ASN A 134 9.26 13.24 -10.78
N TYR A 135 9.83 12.05 -10.68
CA TYR A 135 10.05 11.34 -9.42
C TYR A 135 10.96 12.10 -8.44
N LEU A 136 11.84 12.97 -8.92
CA LEU A 136 12.80 13.74 -8.12
C LEU A 136 12.26 15.12 -7.71
N ASN A 137 11.00 15.43 -8.05
CA ASN A 137 10.36 16.69 -7.68
C ASN A 137 10.36 16.89 -6.16
N GLN A 138 10.78 18.07 -5.71
CA GLN A 138 10.92 18.39 -4.29
C GLN A 138 9.62 18.82 -3.60
N SER A 139 8.54 19.04 -4.36
CA SER A 139 7.26 19.55 -3.80
C SER A 139 6.64 18.64 -2.76
N GLY A 140 6.72 17.31 -2.98
CA GLY A 140 6.27 16.33 -2.00
C GLY A 140 7.10 16.36 -0.72
N ARG A 141 8.42 16.61 -0.84
CA ARG A 141 9.32 16.72 0.31
C ARG A 141 8.98 17.91 1.19
N ALA A 142 8.71 19.06 0.60
CA ALA A 142 8.31 20.27 1.33
C ALA A 142 7.01 20.01 2.12
N LEU A 143 6.02 19.37 1.47
CA LEU A 143 4.77 18.98 2.14
C LEU A 143 5.04 18.01 3.30
N SER A 144 5.91 17.02 3.12
CA SER A 144 6.29 16.07 4.16
C SER A 144 6.93 16.75 5.38
N THR A 145 7.82 17.73 5.15
CA THR A 145 8.46 18.50 6.23
C THR A 145 7.42 19.27 7.04
N LYS A 146 6.52 19.99 6.38
CA LYS A 146 5.43 20.73 7.05
C LYS A 146 4.46 19.79 7.79
N ALA A 147 4.16 18.62 7.23
CA ALA A 147 3.29 17.62 7.90
C ALA A 147 3.93 17.08 9.20
N MET A 148 5.25 16.91 9.23
CA MET A 148 5.97 16.50 10.44
C MET A 148 5.84 17.49 11.60
N GLU A 149 5.72 18.80 11.33
CA GLU A 149 5.48 19.84 12.35
C GLU A 149 4.13 19.65 13.04
N HIS A 150 3.19 18.94 12.36
CA HIS A 150 1.90 18.56 12.89
C HIS A 150 1.83 17.06 13.32
N SER A 151 2.98 16.44 13.56
CA SER A 151 3.10 15.02 13.95
C SER A 151 2.51 14.04 12.93
N VAL A 152 2.46 14.41 11.65
CA VAL A 152 2.00 13.54 10.55
C VAL A 152 3.18 13.19 9.66
N PHE A 153 3.53 11.90 9.63
CA PHE A 153 4.60 11.41 8.75
C PHE A 153 4.03 11.06 7.37
N LEU A 154 4.51 11.75 6.35
CA LEU A 154 4.20 11.51 4.95
C LEU A 154 5.46 11.09 4.19
N ARG A 155 5.28 10.21 3.19
CA ARG A 155 6.37 9.78 2.31
C ARG A 155 5.96 9.91 0.83
N PRO A 156 5.82 11.12 0.30
CA PRO A 156 5.48 11.33 -1.10
C PRO A 156 6.52 10.74 -2.06
N LEU A 157 6.08 10.47 -3.28
CA LEU A 157 6.92 10.05 -4.40
C LEU A 157 6.92 11.17 -5.46
N GLY A 158 7.95 12.02 -5.45
CA GLY A 158 7.96 13.22 -6.27
C GLY A 158 6.77 14.12 -5.93
N ASN A 159 5.93 14.41 -6.91
CA ASN A 159 4.69 15.17 -6.74
C ASN A 159 3.47 14.31 -6.32
N THR A 160 3.61 12.99 -6.27
CA THR A 160 2.52 12.10 -5.84
C THR A 160 2.48 11.98 -4.33
N VAL A 161 1.41 12.46 -3.73
CA VAL A 161 1.10 12.31 -2.31
C VAL A 161 0.14 11.14 -2.14
N TYR A 162 0.45 10.25 -1.21
CA TYR A 162 -0.42 9.12 -0.90
C TYR A 162 -0.49 8.85 0.60
N LEU A 163 -1.63 8.34 1.04
CA LEU A 163 -1.83 7.81 2.38
C LEU A 163 -2.08 6.30 2.28
N MET A 164 -1.33 5.54 3.05
CA MET A 164 -1.43 4.09 3.15
C MET A 164 -1.22 3.69 4.61
N PRO A 165 -2.21 3.95 5.48
CA PRO A 165 -2.08 3.75 6.91
C PRO A 165 -1.99 2.27 7.28
N PRO A 166 -1.49 1.92 8.48
CA PRO A 166 -1.66 0.59 9.04
C PRO A 166 -3.15 0.30 9.27
N TYR A 167 -3.57 -0.97 9.25
CA TYR A 167 -4.99 -1.32 9.43
C TYR A 167 -5.52 -1.04 10.83
N CYS A 168 -4.62 -0.94 11.82
CA CYS A 168 -4.96 -0.61 13.20
C CYS A 168 -5.13 0.90 13.46
N ILE A 169 -5.02 1.77 12.44
CA ILE A 169 -5.24 3.20 12.60
C ILE A 169 -6.68 3.47 13.08
N THR A 170 -6.84 4.35 14.06
CA THR A 170 -8.17 4.75 14.51
C THR A 170 -8.79 5.78 13.58
N GLU A 171 -10.12 5.94 13.64
CA GLU A 171 -10.82 6.95 12.85
C GLU A 171 -10.36 8.37 13.22
N ASP A 172 -10.11 8.64 14.50
CA ASP A 172 -9.63 9.94 14.97
C ASP A 172 -8.23 10.26 14.49
N GLN A 173 -7.34 9.26 14.48
CA GLN A 173 -5.99 9.42 13.93
C GLN A 173 -6.05 9.72 12.42
N LEU A 174 -6.90 9.00 11.70
CA LEU A 174 -7.07 9.20 10.26
C LEU A 174 -7.68 10.56 9.96
N GLU A 175 -8.65 11.00 10.74
CA GLU A 175 -9.26 12.34 10.60
C GLU A 175 -8.23 13.45 10.90
N THR A 176 -7.34 13.25 11.87
CA THR A 176 -6.23 14.17 12.15
C THR A 176 -5.33 14.32 10.93
N VAL A 177 -4.97 13.20 10.29
CA VAL A 177 -4.19 13.23 9.04
C VAL A 177 -4.91 14.02 7.95
N TYR A 178 -6.21 13.80 7.76
CA TYR A 178 -6.99 14.50 6.75
C TYR A 178 -7.08 16.01 6.99
N LYS A 179 -7.29 16.45 8.23
CA LYS A 179 -7.31 17.87 8.61
C LYS A 179 -5.98 18.54 8.32
N VAL A 180 -4.87 17.91 8.73
CA VAL A 180 -3.52 18.41 8.44
C VAL A 180 -3.29 18.53 6.94
N MET A 181 -3.66 17.51 6.16
CA MET A 181 -3.52 17.53 4.70
C MET A 181 -4.27 18.70 4.05
N ILE A 182 -5.55 18.91 4.39
CA ILE A 182 -6.32 20.03 3.84
C ILE A 182 -5.68 21.36 4.23
N SER A 183 -5.33 21.55 5.50
CA SER A 183 -4.69 22.79 5.98
C SER A 183 -3.40 23.11 5.23
N LEU A 184 -2.53 22.12 5.02
CA LEU A 184 -1.26 22.32 4.30
C LEU A 184 -1.47 22.59 2.81
N LEU A 185 -2.48 21.99 2.19
CA LEU A 185 -2.81 22.28 0.78
C LEU A 185 -3.38 23.67 0.59
N GLN A 186 -4.13 24.19 1.56
CA GLN A 186 -4.64 25.57 1.56
C GLN A 186 -3.54 26.62 1.74
N GLN A 187 -2.55 26.34 2.61
CA GLN A 187 -1.43 27.26 2.88
C GLN A 187 -0.47 27.42 1.70
N LYS A 188 -0.41 26.47 0.78
CA LYS A 188 0.45 26.55 -0.42
C LYS A 188 0.09 27.68 -1.39
N THR A 189 -1.00 28.39 -1.12
CA THR A 189 -1.49 29.55 -1.90
C THR A 189 -0.83 30.88 -1.52
N ALA A 190 -0.09 30.94 -0.43
CA ALA A 190 0.44 32.19 0.13
C ALA A 190 1.92 32.45 -0.21
N GLU A 191 2.56 31.60 -1.00
CA GLU A 191 3.92 31.75 -1.54
C GLU A 191 3.88 31.74 -3.08
#